data_a212b90572582461caea1ac4a042662a
#
_entry.id   a212b90572582461caea1ac4a042662a
#
_cell.length_a   1.000
_cell.length_b   1.000
_cell.length_c   1.000
_cell.angle_alpha   90.00
_cell.angle_beta   90.00
_cell.angle_gamma   90.00
#
_symmetry.space_group_name_H-M   'P 1'
#
loop_
_entity.id
_entity.type
_entity.pdbx_description
1 polymer ?
#
loop_
_entity_poly.entity_id
_entity_poly.type
_entity_poly.pdbx_seq_one_letter_code
_entity_poly.pdbx_strand_id
1 'polypeptide(L)'
;MVSLLRQPLAQFLLVGFTLFIAYRQYVAPDQIQERTIEISDQRLKNYLQFRIKRFDAEAVEAEFGILSSTQKQQLVQDYVREEVLFREANNLELAKNDFVIRQRLVQKMEFLSRDFSETELSEVQVNSYYQSHQQNYRKPASLTFSHIFFSNTADTVQQGSLFELREQLNGELVTPDRAGELGEAFLYNRHYMKRNVDVVKSHFGSLFIQNLQQLPVASGKWLGPIASDHGWHLVFLLDREAARLPKLDEIKDDVIADARNFYRRKVSDELIAGLIDGYHIVNLSDVMGNEVKGDTQ
;
A
#
# COMPACT_ATOMS: atom_id res chain seq x y z
N MET A 1 -49.46 51.10 46.50
CA MET A 1 -48.83 50.17 45.47
C MET A 1 -47.35 49.89 45.73
N VAL A 2 -46.63 50.68 46.45
CA VAL A 2 -45.18 50.56 46.67
C VAL A 2 -44.80 49.56 47.80
N SER A 3 -45.75 49.11 48.61
CA SER A 3 -45.51 48.19 49.75
C SER A 3 -45.44 46.68 49.31
N LEU A 4 -46.03 46.29 48.20
CA LEU A 4 -46.00 44.93 47.72
C LEU A 4 -44.60 44.52 47.20
N LEU A 5 -43.84 45.45 46.62
CA LEU A 5 -42.48 45.21 46.12
C LEU A 5 -41.42 45.09 47.24
N ARG A 6 -41.77 45.44 48.46
CA ARG A 6 -40.89 45.27 49.66
C ARG A 6 -41.08 43.92 50.35
N GLN A 7 -42.05 43.13 49.94
CA GLN A 7 -42.25 41.80 50.53
C GLN A 7 -41.19 40.83 49.98
N PRO A 8 -40.53 40.03 50.80
CA PRO A 8 -39.49 39.10 50.39
C PRO A 8 -39.96 38.11 49.30
N LEU A 9 -41.26 37.71 49.37
CA LEU A 9 -41.87 36.85 48.43
C LEU A 9 -42.00 37.48 47.03
N ALA A 10 -42.37 38.78 46.97
CA ALA A 10 -42.50 39.49 45.71
C ALA A 10 -41.14 39.72 45.06
N GLN A 11 -40.09 39.96 45.83
CA GLN A 11 -38.71 40.10 45.37
C GLN A 11 -38.18 38.78 44.81
N PHE A 12 -38.46 37.65 45.49
CA PHE A 12 -38.08 36.32 45.04
C PHE A 12 -38.75 35.97 43.72
N LEU A 13 -40.08 36.22 43.59
CA LEU A 13 -40.80 36.01 42.35
C LEU A 13 -40.28 36.89 41.19
N LEU A 14 -39.89 38.10 41.45
CA LEU A 14 -39.37 39.04 40.44
C LEU A 14 -38.00 38.61 39.97
N VAL A 15 -37.11 38.19 40.89
CA VAL A 15 -35.80 37.61 40.55
C VAL A 15 -35.97 36.28 39.75
N GLY A 16 -36.85 35.40 40.21
CA GLY A 16 -37.14 34.13 39.49
C GLY A 16 -37.69 34.37 38.08
N PHE A 17 -38.58 35.37 37.94
CA PHE A 17 -39.14 35.72 36.63
C PHE A 17 -38.10 36.36 35.69
N THR A 18 -37.24 37.24 36.20
CA THR A 18 -36.14 37.80 35.41
C THR A 18 -35.13 36.76 35.00
N LEU A 19 -34.79 35.82 35.88
CA LEU A 19 -33.92 34.70 35.57
C LEU A 19 -34.58 33.75 34.53
N PHE A 20 -35.89 33.51 34.66
CA PHE A 20 -36.64 32.72 33.69
C PHE A 20 -36.68 33.37 32.32
N ILE A 21 -36.90 34.70 32.24
CA ILE A 21 -36.86 35.41 30.93
C ILE A 21 -35.44 35.37 30.36
N ALA A 22 -34.42 35.63 31.17
CA ALA A 22 -33.04 35.57 30.76
C ALA A 22 -32.68 34.14 30.22
N TYR A 23 -33.06 33.10 30.95
CA TYR A 23 -32.88 31.71 30.53
C TYR A 23 -33.57 31.44 29.19
N ARG A 24 -34.83 31.85 29.03
CA ARG A 24 -35.60 31.66 27.82
C ARG A 24 -35.01 32.43 26.61
N GLN A 25 -34.40 33.57 26.86
CA GLN A 25 -33.86 34.46 25.81
C GLN A 25 -32.43 34.06 25.38
N TYR A 26 -31.60 33.55 26.29
CA TYR A 26 -30.20 33.27 26.05
C TYR A 26 -29.89 31.77 25.91
N VAL A 27 -30.66 30.89 26.53
CA VAL A 27 -30.35 29.43 26.55
C VAL A 27 -31.34 28.61 25.70
N ALA A 28 -32.64 28.96 25.72
CA ALA A 28 -33.66 28.20 24.98
C ALA A 28 -33.54 28.25 23.43
N PRO A 29 -33.11 29.36 22.80
CA PRO A 29 -32.93 29.38 21.34
C PRO A 29 -31.88 28.39 20.85
N ASP A 30 -30.75 28.26 21.55
CA ASP A 30 -29.66 27.38 21.18
C ASP A 30 -30.08 25.90 21.23
N GLN A 31 -30.85 25.50 22.23
CA GLN A 31 -31.33 24.12 22.36
C GLN A 31 -32.34 23.74 21.28
N ILE A 32 -33.17 24.68 20.81
CA ILE A 32 -34.13 24.41 19.73
C ILE A 32 -33.39 24.26 18.39
N GLN A 33 -32.34 25.04 18.17
CA GLN A 33 -31.52 25.00 16.98
C GLN A 33 -30.69 23.71 16.91
N GLU A 34 -30.16 23.25 18.04
CA GLU A 34 -29.45 21.97 18.15
C GLU A 34 -30.34 20.75 17.85
N ARG A 35 -31.65 20.82 18.13
CA ARG A 35 -32.62 19.72 17.86
C ARG A 35 -33.30 19.81 16.50
N THR A 36 -32.99 20.81 15.69
CA THR A 36 -33.56 20.96 14.36
C THR A 36 -32.67 20.25 13.33
N ILE A 37 -33.24 19.36 12.53
CA ILE A 37 -32.60 18.72 11.39
C ILE A 37 -33.23 19.30 10.13
N GLU A 38 -32.45 20.08 9.41
CA GLU A 38 -32.88 20.58 8.09
C GLU A 38 -32.58 19.54 7.02
N ILE A 39 -33.58 19.21 6.23
CA ILE A 39 -33.48 18.28 5.12
C ILE A 39 -33.55 19.07 3.82
N SER A 40 -32.49 18.97 3.01
CA SER A 40 -32.48 19.52 1.66
C SER A 40 -32.03 18.44 0.68
N ASP A 41 -32.39 18.59 -0.59
CA ASP A 41 -31.96 17.68 -1.65
C ASP A 41 -30.44 17.56 -1.71
N GLN A 42 -29.72 18.66 -1.49
CA GLN A 42 -28.25 18.65 -1.49
C GLN A 42 -27.69 17.80 -0.34
N ARG A 43 -28.28 17.88 0.86
CA ARG A 43 -27.87 17.03 1.99
C ARG A 43 -28.15 15.56 1.73
N LEU A 44 -29.32 15.26 1.13
CA LEU A 44 -29.66 13.88 0.77
C LEU A 44 -28.78 13.33 -0.36
N LYS A 45 -28.39 14.13 -1.35
CA LYS A 45 -27.42 13.74 -2.37
C LYS A 45 -26.04 13.48 -1.78
N ASN A 46 -25.58 14.36 -0.89
CA ASN A 46 -24.32 14.14 -0.16
C ASN A 46 -24.36 12.86 0.69
N TYR A 47 -25.50 12.57 1.31
CA TYR A 47 -25.67 11.33 2.06
C TYR A 47 -25.69 10.11 1.12
N LEU A 48 -26.39 10.18 0.01
CA LEU A 48 -26.50 9.13 -0.99
C LEU A 48 -25.12 8.75 -1.56
N GLN A 49 -24.28 9.74 -1.90
CA GLN A 49 -22.93 9.49 -2.46
C GLN A 49 -22.06 8.59 -1.57
N PHE A 50 -22.14 8.75 -0.23
CA PHE A 50 -21.42 7.90 0.70
C PHE A 50 -21.99 6.48 0.78
N ARG A 51 -23.31 6.33 0.67
CA ARG A 51 -23.98 5.01 0.66
C ARG A 51 -23.64 4.21 -0.59
N ILE A 52 -23.67 4.84 -1.76
CA ILE A 52 -23.39 4.18 -3.05
C ILE A 52 -21.89 4.17 -3.39
N LYS A 53 -21.05 4.83 -2.56
CA LYS A 53 -19.60 4.98 -2.75
C LYS A 53 -19.23 5.58 -4.11
N ARG A 54 -20.02 6.52 -4.61
CA ARG A 54 -19.79 7.27 -5.82
C ARG A 54 -19.65 8.75 -5.47
N PHE A 55 -18.55 9.36 -5.91
CA PHE A 55 -18.22 10.76 -5.59
C PHE A 55 -18.27 11.68 -6.84
N ASP A 56 -18.79 11.16 -7.94
CA ASP A 56 -19.08 11.92 -9.15
C ASP A 56 -20.44 12.60 -9.00
N ALA A 57 -20.46 13.94 -9.11
CA ALA A 57 -21.67 14.73 -8.90
C ALA A 57 -22.76 14.43 -9.93
N GLU A 58 -22.40 14.18 -11.20
CA GLU A 58 -23.37 13.86 -12.26
C GLU A 58 -24.01 12.49 -12.03
N ALA A 59 -23.20 11.51 -11.64
CA ALA A 59 -23.69 10.17 -11.32
C ALA A 59 -24.61 10.17 -10.10
N VAL A 60 -24.31 10.96 -9.06
CA VAL A 60 -25.15 11.11 -7.86
C VAL A 60 -26.46 11.82 -8.21
N GLU A 61 -26.41 12.88 -9.05
CA GLU A 61 -27.60 13.60 -9.53
C GLU A 61 -28.53 12.66 -10.30
N ALA A 62 -27.98 11.89 -11.23
CA ALA A 62 -28.74 10.92 -12.02
C ALA A 62 -29.39 9.86 -11.13
N GLU A 63 -28.61 9.28 -10.19
CA GLU A 63 -29.10 8.27 -9.25
C GLU A 63 -30.22 8.83 -8.35
N PHE A 64 -30.04 10.04 -7.80
CA PHE A 64 -31.05 10.72 -6.98
C PHE A 64 -32.32 11.03 -7.78
N GLY A 65 -32.17 11.37 -9.07
CA GLY A 65 -33.28 11.69 -9.97
C GLY A 65 -34.19 10.51 -10.26
N ILE A 66 -33.64 9.30 -10.35
CA ILE A 66 -34.40 8.06 -10.64
C ILE A 66 -35.05 7.43 -9.41
N LEU A 67 -34.73 7.91 -8.19
CA LEU A 67 -35.35 7.37 -6.96
C LEU A 67 -36.87 7.60 -6.95
N SER A 68 -37.63 6.56 -6.69
CA SER A 68 -39.06 6.64 -6.44
C SER A 68 -39.37 7.43 -5.16
N SER A 69 -40.60 7.90 -5.02
CA SER A 69 -41.04 8.60 -3.80
C SER A 69 -40.83 7.78 -2.54
N THR A 70 -41.07 6.47 -2.59
CA THR A 70 -40.83 5.56 -1.46
C THR A 70 -39.34 5.46 -1.12
N GLN A 71 -38.47 5.35 -2.13
CA GLN A 71 -37.03 5.31 -1.93
C GLN A 71 -36.48 6.62 -1.35
N LYS A 72 -37.01 7.78 -1.81
CA LYS A 72 -36.67 9.08 -1.22
C LYS A 72 -37.11 9.20 0.23
N GLN A 73 -38.30 8.72 0.57
CA GLN A 73 -38.77 8.68 1.96
C GLN A 73 -37.88 7.80 2.83
N GLN A 74 -37.48 6.62 2.34
CA GLN A 74 -36.56 5.75 3.07
C GLN A 74 -35.19 6.42 3.23
N LEU A 75 -34.67 7.09 2.21
CA LEU A 75 -33.39 7.82 2.29
C LEU A 75 -33.45 8.94 3.35
N VAL A 76 -34.57 9.66 3.42
CA VAL A 76 -34.79 10.68 4.45
C VAL A 76 -34.81 10.06 5.85
N GLN A 77 -35.53 8.94 6.04
CA GLN A 77 -35.57 8.26 7.34
C GLN A 77 -34.19 7.76 7.79
N ASP A 78 -33.45 7.18 6.86
CA ASP A 78 -32.10 6.68 7.13
C ASP A 78 -31.15 7.84 7.48
N TYR A 79 -31.22 8.95 6.74
CA TYR A 79 -30.44 10.15 7.01
C TYR A 79 -30.76 10.76 8.38
N VAL A 80 -32.05 10.93 8.70
CA VAL A 80 -32.47 11.48 9.99
C VAL A 80 -32.01 10.57 11.14
N ARG A 81 -32.18 9.26 10.99
CA ARG A 81 -31.71 8.30 12.00
C ARG A 81 -30.21 8.44 12.25
N GLU A 82 -29.41 8.48 11.19
CA GLU A 82 -27.95 8.61 11.30
C GLU A 82 -27.56 9.92 11.95
N GLU A 83 -28.16 11.04 11.52
CA GLU A 83 -27.89 12.38 12.04
C GLU A 83 -28.27 12.49 13.53
N VAL A 84 -29.41 11.94 13.96
CA VAL A 84 -29.81 11.91 15.37
C VAL A 84 -28.79 11.12 16.20
N LEU A 85 -28.45 9.90 15.75
CA LEU A 85 -27.49 9.07 16.48
C LEU A 85 -26.11 9.72 16.56
N PHE A 86 -25.67 10.40 15.51
CA PHE A 86 -24.41 11.13 15.47
C PHE A 86 -24.41 12.29 16.49
N ARG A 87 -25.49 13.09 16.53
CA ARG A 87 -25.62 14.20 17.48
C ARG A 87 -25.65 13.70 18.92
N GLU A 88 -26.45 12.66 19.21
CA GLU A 88 -26.51 12.08 20.55
C GLU A 88 -25.16 11.46 20.97
N ALA A 89 -24.44 10.82 20.05
CA ALA A 89 -23.11 10.29 20.32
C ALA A 89 -22.11 11.42 20.68
N ASN A 90 -22.20 12.57 19.99
CA ASN A 90 -21.37 13.74 20.30
C ASN A 90 -21.77 14.35 21.66
N ASN A 91 -23.07 14.48 21.96
CA ASN A 91 -23.58 14.98 23.25
C ASN A 91 -23.12 14.09 24.42
N LEU A 92 -23.04 12.78 24.20
CA LEU A 92 -22.51 11.81 25.17
C LEU A 92 -20.97 11.76 25.18
N GLU A 93 -20.30 12.59 24.38
CA GLU A 93 -18.84 12.60 24.22
C GLU A 93 -18.22 11.22 23.92
N LEU A 94 -18.92 10.35 23.18
CA LEU A 94 -18.47 8.98 22.93
C LEU A 94 -17.14 8.91 22.17
N ALA A 95 -16.81 9.96 21.41
CA ALA A 95 -15.52 10.07 20.72
C ALA A 95 -14.36 10.39 21.68
N LYS A 96 -14.66 10.92 22.91
CA LYS A 96 -13.66 11.32 23.88
C LYS A 96 -13.06 10.08 24.53
N ASN A 97 -11.77 9.87 24.36
CA ASN A 97 -11.03 8.69 24.82
C ASN A 97 -11.31 7.36 24.04
N ASP A 98 -12.04 7.39 22.94
CA ASP A 98 -12.15 6.24 22.06
C ASP A 98 -10.94 6.16 21.13
N PHE A 99 -10.15 5.09 21.29
CA PHE A 99 -8.91 4.88 20.51
C PHE A 99 -9.21 4.68 19.01
N VAL A 100 -10.31 4.01 18.68
CA VAL A 100 -10.67 3.71 17.26
C VAL A 100 -11.05 4.99 16.53
N ILE A 101 -11.86 5.84 17.17
CA ILE A 101 -12.27 7.14 16.62
C ILE A 101 -11.04 8.06 16.50
N ARG A 102 -10.21 8.12 17.55
CA ARG A 102 -8.94 8.88 17.50
C ARG A 102 -8.06 8.45 16.34
N GLN A 103 -7.86 7.15 16.17
CA GLN A 103 -7.03 6.61 15.07
C GLN A 103 -7.63 6.94 13.71
N ARG A 104 -8.95 6.91 13.59
CA ARG A 104 -9.65 7.28 12.36
C ARG A 104 -9.46 8.76 12.00
N LEU A 105 -9.50 9.63 12.99
CA LEU A 105 -9.22 11.06 12.80
C LEU A 105 -7.76 11.32 12.40
N VAL A 106 -6.81 10.63 13.03
CA VAL A 106 -5.38 10.70 12.65
C VAL A 106 -5.19 10.25 11.20
N GLN A 107 -5.72 9.08 10.82
CA GLN A 107 -5.66 8.58 9.43
C GLN A 107 -6.26 9.57 8.43
N LYS A 108 -7.37 10.24 8.81
CA LYS A 108 -8.00 11.23 7.96
C LYS A 108 -7.13 12.47 7.78
N MET A 109 -6.46 12.92 8.84
CA MET A 109 -5.49 14.03 8.76
C MET A 109 -4.27 13.67 7.92
N GLU A 110 -3.73 12.45 8.07
CA GLU A 110 -2.64 11.96 7.23
C GLU A 110 -3.04 11.87 5.75
N PHE A 111 -4.28 11.45 5.47
CA PHE A 111 -4.80 11.44 4.10
C PHE A 111 -4.88 12.84 3.52
N LEU A 112 -5.47 13.79 4.26
CA LEU A 112 -5.57 15.19 3.84
C LEU A 112 -4.19 15.81 3.59
N SER A 113 -3.19 15.52 4.44
CA SER A 113 -1.83 16.04 4.24
C SER A 113 -1.19 15.53 2.94
N ARG A 114 -1.60 14.37 2.44
CA ARG A 114 -1.14 13.81 1.15
C ARG A 114 -1.84 14.44 -0.06
N ASP A 115 -3.12 14.78 0.05
CA ASP A 115 -3.91 15.36 -1.05
C ASP A 115 -3.44 16.79 -1.41
N PHE A 116 -2.91 17.54 -0.43
CA PHE A 116 -2.32 18.86 -0.69
C PHE A 116 -1.03 18.82 -1.51
N SER A 117 -0.50 17.65 -1.84
CA SER A 117 0.79 17.46 -2.52
C SER A 117 0.66 17.02 -4.00
N GLU A 118 -0.48 17.26 -4.67
CA GLU A 118 -0.61 17.05 -6.11
C GLU A 118 0.25 18.07 -6.88
N THR A 119 1.54 17.80 -6.93
CA THR A 119 2.47 18.58 -7.73
C THR A 119 2.94 17.72 -8.90
N GLU A 120 2.77 18.21 -10.11
CA GLU A 120 3.44 17.62 -11.27
C GLU A 120 4.95 17.67 -11.01
N LEU A 121 5.59 16.49 -11.08
CA LEU A 121 7.03 16.40 -10.88
C LEU A 121 7.77 17.01 -12.07
N SER A 122 8.74 17.88 -11.79
CA SER A 122 9.67 18.34 -12.80
C SER A 122 10.61 17.21 -13.24
N GLU A 123 11.13 17.28 -14.44
CA GLU A 123 12.14 16.32 -14.93
C GLU A 123 13.38 16.27 -14.04
N VAL A 124 13.77 17.39 -13.41
CA VAL A 124 14.87 17.46 -12.46
C VAL A 124 14.61 16.59 -11.24
N GLN A 125 13.36 16.60 -10.71
CA GLN A 125 12.98 15.79 -9.56
C GLN A 125 12.96 14.30 -9.90
N VAL A 126 12.44 13.94 -11.08
CA VAL A 126 12.42 12.54 -11.55
C VAL A 126 13.86 12.02 -11.72
N ASN A 127 14.74 12.79 -12.34
CA ASN A 127 16.15 12.44 -12.47
C ASN A 127 16.83 12.30 -11.11
N SER A 128 16.65 13.26 -10.22
CA SER A 128 17.24 13.23 -8.86
C SER A 128 16.78 12.00 -8.09
N TYR A 129 15.51 11.66 -8.18
CA TYR A 129 14.95 10.47 -7.55
C TYR A 129 15.58 9.20 -8.12
N TYR A 130 15.64 9.06 -9.45
CA TYR A 130 16.25 7.91 -10.11
C TYR A 130 17.73 7.74 -9.68
N GLN A 131 18.52 8.82 -9.69
CA GLN A 131 19.94 8.77 -9.32
C GLN A 131 20.14 8.31 -7.86
N SER A 132 19.29 8.76 -6.95
CA SER A 132 19.39 8.39 -5.54
C SER A 132 18.84 6.98 -5.22
N HIS A 133 18.02 6.40 -6.13
CA HIS A 133 17.35 5.12 -5.91
C HIS A 133 17.67 4.05 -6.96
N GLN A 134 18.80 4.18 -7.68
CA GLN A 134 19.21 3.27 -8.76
C GLN A 134 19.19 1.79 -8.38
N GLN A 135 19.51 1.47 -7.12
CA GLN A 135 19.53 0.08 -6.63
C GLN A 135 18.17 -0.60 -6.71
N ASN A 136 17.08 0.16 -6.57
CA ASN A 136 15.71 -0.37 -6.62
C ASN A 136 15.31 -0.84 -8.03
N TYR A 137 15.99 -0.30 -9.06
CA TYR A 137 15.70 -0.56 -10.47
C TYR A 137 16.69 -1.54 -11.13
N ARG A 138 17.68 -2.00 -10.36
CA ARG A 138 18.65 -2.94 -10.88
C ARG A 138 18.01 -4.25 -11.27
N LYS A 139 18.08 -4.60 -12.55
CA LYS A 139 17.63 -5.91 -13.06
C LYS A 139 18.71 -6.94 -12.77
N PRO A 140 18.40 -7.99 -12.02
CA PRO A 140 19.37 -9.06 -11.75
C PRO A 140 19.72 -9.81 -13.04
N ALA A 141 20.85 -10.50 -13.03
CA ALA A 141 21.21 -11.43 -14.10
C ALA A 141 20.15 -12.54 -14.20
N SER A 142 19.79 -12.92 -15.41
CA SER A 142 18.81 -13.95 -15.68
C SER A 142 19.29 -14.97 -16.68
N LEU A 143 18.73 -16.18 -16.58
CA LEU A 143 19.03 -17.34 -17.42
C LEU A 143 17.74 -17.92 -18.01
N THR A 144 17.81 -18.28 -19.29
CA THR A 144 16.78 -19.06 -19.95
C THR A 144 17.41 -20.35 -20.46
N PHE A 145 17.03 -21.48 -19.89
CA PHE A 145 17.58 -22.79 -20.25
C PHE A 145 16.61 -23.91 -19.93
N SER A 146 16.83 -25.04 -20.58
CA SER A 146 16.24 -26.34 -20.24
C SER A 146 17.35 -27.30 -19.88
N HIS A 147 17.05 -28.32 -19.09
CA HIS A 147 18.04 -29.32 -18.75
C HIS A 147 17.47 -30.73 -18.71
N ILE A 148 18.36 -31.71 -18.82
CA ILE A 148 18.13 -33.14 -18.57
C ILE A 148 18.97 -33.49 -17.36
N PHE A 149 18.36 -34.08 -16.33
CA PHE A 149 19.01 -34.42 -15.08
C PHE A 149 19.34 -35.90 -15.00
N PHE A 150 20.48 -36.22 -14.40
CA PHE A 150 20.95 -37.56 -14.08
C PHE A 150 21.47 -37.54 -12.62
N SER A 151 20.92 -38.41 -11.80
CA SER A 151 21.32 -38.48 -10.39
C SER A 151 22.77 -38.93 -10.24
N ASN A 152 23.37 -38.59 -9.10
CA ASN A 152 24.78 -38.84 -8.82
C ASN A 152 25.01 -40.28 -8.36
N THR A 153 24.80 -41.26 -9.26
CA THR A 153 25.28 -42.63 -9.05
C THR A 153 26.70 -42.67 -9.57
N ALA A 154 27.63 -42.59 -8.64
CA ALA A 154 29.05 -42.42 -8.87
C ALA A 154 29.64 -43.43 -9.84
N ASP A 155 30.08 -42.94 -11.02
CA ASP A 155 31.21 -43.52 -11.73
C ASP A 155 31.68 -42.64 -12.90
N THR A 156 32.99 -42.56 -13.08
CA THR A 156 33.62 -41.95 -14.29
C THR A 156 33.10 -42.51 -15.61
N VAL A 157 32.58 -43.70 -15.62
CA VAL A 157 31.92 -44.37 -16.75
C VAL A 157 30.64 -43.63 -17.16
N GLN A 158 29.90 -43.08 -16.20
CA GLN A 158 28.66 -42.37 -16.50
C GLN A 158 28.89 -41.00 -17.13
N GLN A 159 29.98 -40.30 -16.81
CA GLN A 159 30.34 -39.06 -17.49
C GLN A 159 30.62 -39.28 -18.96
N GLY A 160 31.35 -40.38 -19.33
CA GLY A 160 31.61 -40.73 -20.71
C GLY A 160 30.30 -40.92 -21.52
N SER A 161 29.35 -41.67 -20.96
CA SER A 161 28.06 -41.89 -21.58
C SER A 161 27.20 -40.62 -21.74
N LEU A 162 27.34 -39.66 -20.82
CA LEU A 162 26.66 -38.35 -20.95
C LEU A 162 27.27 -37.46 -22.04
N PHE A 163 28.58 -37.54 -22.27
CA PHE A 163 29.18 -36.88 -23.42
C PHE A 163 28.69 -37.50 -24.75
N GLU A 164 28.61 -38.80 -24.83
CA GLU A 164 28.07 -39.51 -26.02
C GLU A 164 26.61 -39.15 -26.26
N LEU A 165 25.78 -39.14 -25.21
CA LEU A 165 24.38 -38.72 -25.31
C LEU A 165 24.25 -37.27 -25.79
N ARG A 166 25.08 -36.38 -25.29
CA ARG A 166 25.10 -34.97 -25.74
C ARG A 166 25.40 -34.89 -27.25
N GLU A 167 26.41 -35.62 -27.73
CA GLU A 167 26.76 -35.63 -29.14
C GLU A 167 25.63 -36.22 -30.00
N GLN A 168 24.97 -37.26 -29.53
CA GLN A 168 23.80 -37.83 -30.19
C GLN A 168 22.67 -36.82 -30.29
N LEU A 169 22.31 -36.16 -29.14
CA LEU A 169 21.25 -35.13 -29.11
C LEU A 169 21.55 -33.96 -30.05
N ASN A 170 22.81 -33.56 -30.16
CA ASN A 170 23.24 -32.49 -31.05
C ASN A 170 23.25 -32.97 -32.52
N GLY A 171 23.66 -34.18 -32.79
CA GLY A 171 23.65 -34.78 -34.14
C GLY A 171 22.24 -34.93 -34.70
N GLU A 172 21.30 -35.33 -33.86
CA GLU A 172 19.89 -35.50 -34.21
C GLU A 172 19.06 -34.19 -34.08
N LEU A 173 19.67 -33.09 -33.70
CA LEU A 173 19.03 -31.78 -33.48
C LEU A 173 17.81 -31.87 -32.55
N VAL A 174 17.94 -32.59 -31.43
CA VAL A 174 16.86 -32.82 -30.48
C VAL A 174 16.63 -31.54 -29.67
N THR A 175 15.41 -30.99 -29.74
CA THR A 175 15.00 -29.83 -28.96
C THR A 175 14.58 -30.22 -27.54
N PRO A 176 14.53 -29.28 -26.57
CA PRO A 176 14.10 -29.55 -25.19
C PRO A 176 12.73 -30.23 -25.07
N ASP A 177 11.78 -29.89 -25.97
CA ASP A 177 10.44 -30.48 -25.94
C ASP A 177 10.48 -31.98 -26.35
N ARG A 178 11.36 -32.32 -27.27
CA ARG A 178 11.56 -33.72 -27.71
C ARG A 178 12.40 -34.55 -26.77
N ALA A 179 13.21 -33.88 -25.92
CA ALA A 179 14.02 -34.50 -24.89
C ALA A 179 13.22 -34.77 -23.60
N GLY A 180 11.89 -34.60 -23.61
CA GLY A 180 11.01 -34.65 -22.45
C GLY A 180 11.07 -35.93 -21.62
N GLU A 181 11.36 -37.08 -22.25
CA GLU A 181 11.42 -38.39 -21.60
C GLU A 181 12.84 -38.83 -21.22
N LEU A 182 13.86 -38.02 -21.56
CA LEU A 182 15.25 -38.35 -21.25
C LEU A 182 15.64 -37.90 -19.85
N GLY A 183 16.50 -38.71 -19.23
CA GLY A 183 17.00 -38.44 -17.87
C GLY A 183 16.01 -38.83 -16.76
N GLU A 184 16.25 -38.32 -15.58
CA GLU A 184 15.51 -38.60 -14.36
C GLU A 184 14.67 -37.41 -13.94
N ALA A 185 13.70 -37.62 -13.03
CA ALA A 185 12.92 -36.55 -12.45
C ALA A 185 13.80 -35.65 -11.57
N PHE A 186 13.80 -34.36 -11.85
CA PHE A 186 14.51 -33.37 -11.03
C PHE A 186 13.58 -32.77 -9.98
N LEU A 187 14.14 -32.44 -8.82
CA LEU A 187 13.37 -31.88 -7.69
C LEU A 187 12.65 -30.56 -8.01
N TYR A 188 13.20 -29.80 -8.95
CA TYR A 188 12.69 -28.50 -9.35
C TYR A 188 12.21 -28.50 -10.82
N ASN A 189 12.13 -27.33 -11.44
CA ASN A 189 11.66 -27.16 -12.81
C ASN A 189 12.66 -27.70 -13.84
N ARG A 190 12.18 -28.27 -14.93
CA ARG A 190 12.98 -28.69 -16.07
C ARG A 190 13.33 -27.53 -17.01
N HIS A 191 12.46 -26.50 -17.06
CA HIS A 191 12.60 -25.34 -17.91
C HIS A 191 12.66 -24.07 -17.05
N TYR A 192 13.63 -23.23 -17.31
CA TYR A 192 13.84 -21.95 -16.64
C TYR A 192 13.77 -20.84 -17.69
N MET A 193 12.78 -19.94 -17.56
CA MET A 193 12.58 -18.81 -18.48
C MET A 193 12.86 -17.51 -17.72
N LYS A 194 13.85 -16.73 -18.18
CA LYS A 194 14.28 -15.45 -17.57
C LYS A 194 14.35 -15.53 -16.05
N ARG A 195 14.88 -16.63 -15.54
CA ARG A 195 14.95 -16.87 -14.09
C ARG A 195 16.20 -16.20 -13.52
N ASN A 196 16.02 -15.48 -12.42
CA ASN A 196 17.11 -14.87 -11.66
C ASN A 196 18.19 -15.92 -11.34
N VAL A 197 19.46 -15.56 -11.55
CA VAL A 197 20.63 -16.42 -11.29
C VAL A 197 20.66 -16.90 -9.83
N ASP A 198 20.25 -16.08 -8.85
CA ASP A 198 20.23 -16.48 -7.45
C ASP A 198 19.21 -17.61 -7.17
N VAL A 199 18.07 -17.58 -7.87
CA VAL A 199 17.09 -18.68 -7.80
C VAL A 199 17.64 -19.95 -8.44
N VAL A 200 18.30 -19.83 -9.60
CA VAL A 200 18.94 -21.00 -10.23
C VAL A 200 20.04 -21.54 -9.30
N LYS A 201 20.81 -20.66 -8.69
CA LYS A 201 21.85 -21.03 -7.71
C LYS A 201 21.25 -21.80 -6.51
N SER A 202 20.11 -21.38 -6.00
CA SER A 202 19.45 -22.09 -4.88
C SER A 202 18.92 -23.46 -5.25
N HIS A 203 18.65 -23.71 -6.54
CA HIS A 203 18.17 -25.00 -7.04
C HIS A 203 19.29 -25.98 -7.44
N PHE A 204 20.43 -25.47 -7.92
CA PHE A 204 21.49 -26.30 -8.51
C PHE A 204 22.83 -26.22 -7.76
N GLY A 205 22.99 -25.25 -6.91
CA GLY A 205 24.26 -24.97 -6.25
C GLY A 205 25.16 -23.96 -7.00
N SER A 206 26.19 -23.50 -6.29
CA SER A 206 27.10 -22.45 -6.80
C SER A 206 27.97 -22.93 -7.95
N LEU A 207 28.41 -24.19 -7.91
CA LEU A 207 29.30 -24.77 -8.92
C LEU A 207 28.60 -24.86 -10.29
N PHE A 208 27.31 -25.23 -10.29
CA PHE A 208 26.52 -25.27 -11.51
C PHE A 208 26.47 -23.92 -12.19
N ILE A 209 26.22 -22.84 -11.43
CA ILE A 209 26.17 -21.49 -11.98
C ILE A 209 27.52 -21.05 -12.53
N GLN A 210 28.62 -21.30 -11.82
CA GLN A 210 29.96 -20.96 -12.29
C GLN A 210 30.27 -21.62 -13.63
N ASN A 211 29.98 -22.90 -13.76
CA ASN A 211 30.18 -23.65 -15.00
C ASN A 211 29.23 -23.19 -16.11
N LEU A 212 27.95 -22.96 -15.79
CA LEU A 212 26.97 -22.49 -16.77
C LEU A 212 27.30 -21.11 -17.32
N GLN A 213 27.86 -20.23 -16.51
CA GLN A 213 28.28 -18.89 -16.93
C GLN A 213 29.47 -18.90 -17.91
N GLN A 214 30.30 -19.92 -17.89
CA GLN A 214 31.45 -20.06 -18.80
C GLN A 214 31.05 -20.67 -20.15
N LEU A 215 29.90 -21.31 -20.24
CA LEU A 215 29.45 -21.90 -21.49
C LEU A 215 29.00 -20.82 -22.48
N PRO A 216 29.26 -21.01 -23.77
CA PRO A 216 28.71 -20.11 -24.79
C PRO A 216 27.19 -20.20 -24.78
N VAL A 217 26.50 -19.09 -25.01
CA VAL A 217 25.09 -19.12 -25.38
C VAL A 217 25.03 -19.70 -26.80
N ALA A 218 24.90 -21.01 -26.88
CA ALA A 218 24.91 -21.72 -28.14
C ALA A 218 23.45 -21.98 -28.50
N SER A 219 22.93 -21.20 -29.43
CA SER A 219 21.61 -21.40 -29.99
C SER A 219 21.47 -22.78 -30.56
N GLY A 220 20.59 -23.59 -29.95
CA GLY A 220 20.18 -24.88 -30.51
C GLY A 220 21.08 -26.08 -30.22
N LYS A 221 21.94 -26.04 -29.18
CA LYS A 221 22.80 -27.15 -28.81
C LYS A 221 22.73 -27.51 -27.33
N TRP A 222 22.81 -28.79 -27.05
CA TRP A 222 23.01 -29.32 -25.69
C TRP A 222 24.48 -29.15 -25.29
N LEU A 223 24.68 -28.67 -24.06
CA LEU A 223 25.96 -28.36 -23.45
C LEU A 223 26.14 -29.19 -22.18
N GLY A 224 27.34 -29.33 -21.71
CA GLY A 224 27.67 -30.10 -20.49
C GLY A 224 28.38 -31.43 -20.84
N PRO A 225 28.37 -32.40 -19.92
CA PRO A 225 27.64 -32.43 -18.64
C PRO A 225 28.15 -31.41 -17.63
N ILE A 226 27.24 -30.84 -16.83
CA ILE A 226 27.53 -29.88 -15.78
C ILE A 226 27.10 -30.48 -14.43
N ALA A 227 27.98 -30.44 -13.45
CA ALA A 227 27.67 -30.87 -12.09
C ALA A 227 26.84 -29.85 -11.32
N SER A 228 25.89 -30.35 -10.53
CA SER A 228 25.13 -29.61 -9.53
C SER A 228 25.25 -30.30 -8.16
N ASP A 229 24.60 -29.74 -7.14
CA ASP A 229 24.53 -30.37 -5.82
C ASP A 229 23.71 -31.67 -5.82
N HIS A 230 23.00 -31.96 -6.91
CA HIS A 230 22.10 -33.12 -7.04
C HIS A 230 22.60 -34.21 -8.01
N GLY A 231 23.52 -33.87 -8.92
CA GLY A 231 24.02 -34.77 -9.92
C GLY A 231 24.50 -34.03 -11.18
N TRP A 232 24.30 -34.65 -12.34
CA TRP A 232 24.77 -34.15 -13.64
C TRP A 232 23.64 -33.65 -14.50
N HIS A 233 23.92 -32.62 -15.30
CA HIS A 233 22.95 -32.02 -16.19
C HIS A 233 23.53 -31.83 -17.60
N LEU A 234 22.74 -32.20 -18.60
CA LEU A 234 22.89 -31.67 -19.96
C LEU A 234 21.98 -30.45 -20.08
N VAL A 235 22.53 -29.32 -20.52
CA VAL A 235 21.83 -28.03 -20.53
C VAL A 235 21.69 -27.49 -21.93
N PHE A 236 20.48 -27.03 -22.25
CA PHE A 236 20.18 -26.32 -23.48
C PHE A 236 20.00 -24.84 -23.16
N LEU A 237 21.09 -24.07 -23.28
CA LEU A 237 21.09 -22.66 -22.91
C LEU A 237 20.57 -21.80 -24.06
N LEU A 238 19.41 -21.16 -23.82
CA LEU A 238 18.74 -20.31 -24.83
C LEU A 238 19.16 -18.85 -24.73
N ASP A 239 19.28 -18.34 -23.49
CA ASP A 239 19.57 -16.94 -23.27
C ASP A 239 20.24 -16.70 -21.91
N ARG A 240 21.03 -15.64 -21.84
CA ARG A 240 21.70 -15.18 -20.63
C ARG A 240 21.78 -13.66 -20.64
N GLU A 241 21.01 -13.04 -19.76
CA GLU A 241 21.05 -11.61 -19.56
C GLU A 241 21.95 -11.26 -18.35
N ALA A 242 22.90 -10.34 -18.57
CA ALA A 242 23.71 -9.83 -17.46
C ALA A 242 22.88 -8.90 -16.55
N ALA A 243 23.28 -8.84 -15.29
CA ALA A 243 22.72 -7.83 -14.39
C ALA A 243 23.00 -6.43 -14.93
N ARG A 244 21.99 -5.58 -15.00
CA ARG A 244 22.13 -4.22 -15.50
C ARG A 244 21.23 -3.24 -14.76
N LEU A 245 21.65 -1.98 -14.78
CA LEU A 245 20.79 -0.88 -14.42
C LEU A 245 20.11 -0.37 -15.71
N PRO A 246 18.77 -0.43 -15.83
CA PRO A 246 18.04 0.15 -16.96
C PRO A 246 18.26 1.65 -17.01
N LYS A 247 18.35 2.23 -18.20
CA LYS A 247 18.36 3.68 -18.35
C LYS A 247 17.01 4.26 -17.94
N LEU A 248 16.99 5.51 -17.48
CA LEU A 248 15.77 6.19 -17.07
C LEU A 248 14.66 6.11 -18.14
N ASP A 249 15.04 6.31 -19.41
CA ASP A 249 14.06 6.29 -20.50
C ASP A 249 13.36 4.94 -20.69
N GLU A 250 14.01 3.83 -20.28
CA GLU A 250 13.43 2.48 -20.37
C GLU A 250 12.37 2.20 -19.28
N ILE A 251 12.41 2.95 -18.19
CA ILE A 251 11.60 2.74 -16.99
C ILE A 251 10.98 4.05 -16.47
N LYS A 252 10.84 5.05 -17.36
CA LYS A 252 10.45 6.41 -16.98
C LYS A 252 9.13 6.45 -16.24
N ASP A 253 8.14 5.69 -16.68
CA ASP A 253 6.82 5.67 -16.07
C ASP A 253 6.84 5.07 -14.65
N ASP A 254 7.59 3.99 -14.45
CA ASP A 254 7.78 3.38 -13.13
C ASP A 254 8.48 4.36 -12.18
N VAL A 255 9.55 5.01 -12.66
CA VAL A 255 10.30 6.00 -11.87
C VAL A 255 9.44 7.22 -11.53
N ILE A 256 8.60 7.70 -12.45
CA ILE A 256 7.65 8.81 -12.18
C ILE A 256 6.65 8.41 -11.11
N ALA A 257 6.09 7.20 -11.18
CA ALA A 257 5.13 6.71 -10.19
C ALA A 257 5.76 6.62 -8.78
N ASP A 258 6.96 6.07 -8.69
CA ASP A 258 7.70 5.94 -7.44
C ASP A 258 8.14 7.30 -6.89
N ALA A 259 8.68 8.16 -7.75
CA ALA A 259 9.07 9.53 -7.40
C ALA A 259 7.88 10.34 -6.87
N ARG A 260 6.71 10.23 -7.53
CA ARG A 260 5.47 10.88 -7.08
C ARG A 260 5.09 10.43 -5.68
N ASN A 261 5.15 9.13 -5.41
CA ASN A 261 4.86 8.59 -4.08
C ASN A 261 5.89 9.06 -3.03
N PHE A 262 7.17 9.13 -3.40
CA PHE A 262 8.23 9.62 -2.53
C PHE A 262 8.04 11.09 -2.16
N TYR A 263 7.89 11.98 -3.15
CA TYR A 263 7.73 13.41 -2.90
C TYR A 263 6.42 13.72 -2.17
N ARG A 264 5.34 12.99 -2.45
CA ARG A 264 4.07 13.10 -1.73
C ARG A 264 4.22 12.77 -0.25
N ARG A 265 4.93 11.69 0.08
CA ARG A 265 5.25 11.38 1.48
C ARG A 265 6.10 12.46 2.10
N LYS A 266 7.15 12.89 1.42
CA LYS A 266 8.04 13.94 1.91
C LYS A 266 7.30 15.23 2.27
N VAL A 267 6.43 15.73 1.38
CA VAL A 267 5.61 16.93 1.65
C VAL A 267 4.64 16.68 2.81
N SER A 268 4.01 15.51 2.87
CA SER A 268 3.15 15.14 4.00
C SER A 268 3.90 15.14 5.33
N ASP A 269 5.10 14.56 5.36
CA ASP A 269 5.93 14.50 6.55
C ASP A 269 6.40 15.90 6.99
N GLU A 270 6.76 16.77 6.05
CA GLU A 270 7.11 18.17 6.31
C GLU A 270 5.93 18.97 6.88
N LEU A 271 4.72 18.78 6.34
CA LEU A 271 3.50 19.39 6.87
C LEU A 271 3.21 18.92 8.30
N ILE A 272 3.32 17.62 8.56
CA ILE A 272 3.10 17.05 9.90
C ILE A 272 4.17 17.56 10.87
N ALA A 273 5.44 17.61 10.44
CA ALA A 273 6.52 18.17 11.25
C ALA A 273 6.24 19.64 11.63
N GLY A 274 5.81 20.46 10.67
CA GLY A 274 5.40 21.83 10.92
C GLY A 274 4.22 21.96 11.88
N LEU A 275 3.28 21.01 11.87
CA LEU A 275 2.21 20.96 12.87
C LEU A 275 2.77 20.63 14.26
N ILE A 276 3.69 19.66 14.35
CA ILE A 276 4.31 19.24 15.62
C ILE A 276 5.10 20.40 16.26
N ASP A 277 5.82 21.18 15.46
CA ASP A 277 6.59 22.34 15.91
C ASP A 277 5.71 23.42 16.58
N GLY A 278 4.42 23.43 16.24
CA GLY A 278 3.43 24.32 16.88
C GLY A 278 3.01 23.89 18.30
N TYR A 279 3.43 22.70 18.77
CA TYR A 279 3.05 22.19 20.07
C TYR A 279 4.21 22.25 21.06
N HIS A 280 3.91 22.67 22.29
CA HIS A 280 4.88 22.61 23.39
C HIS A 280 4.86 21.19 24.00
N ILE A 281 5.93 20.44 23.81
CA ILE A 281 6.06 19.06 24.31
C ILE A 281 6.78 19.12 25.66
N VAL A 282 6.08 18.72 26.73
CA VAL A 282 6.63 18.66 28.08
C VAL A 282 7.01 17.23 28.47
N ASN A 283 7.95 17.11 29.41
CA ASN A 283 8.44 15.83 29.96
C ASN A 283 9.13 14.88 28.94
N LEU A 284 9.52 15.39 27.76
CA LEU A 284 10.22 14.57 26.76
C LEU A 284 11.59 14.12 27.28
N SER A 285 12.31 14.98 28.01
CA SER A 285 13.61 14.67 28.62
C SER A 285 13.54 13.53 29.63
N ASP A 286 12.43 13.41 30.35
CA ASP A 286 12.25 12.38 31.39
C ASP A 286 12.04 10.99 30.78
N VAL A 287 11.43 10.95 29.58
CA VAL A 287 11.20 9.71 28.85
C VAL A 287 12.43 9.28 28.07
N MET A 288 13.15 10.21 27.43
CA MET A 288 14.34 9.91 26.61
C MET A 288 15.64 9.85 27.43
N GLY A 289 15.68 10.45 28.61
CA GLY A 289 16.89 10.50 29.45
C GLY A 289 17.26 9.19 30.16
N ASN A 290 16.38 8.20 30.16
CA ASN A 290 16.64 6.89 30.77
C ASN A 290 17.36 5.89 29.84
N GLU A 291 17.42 6.14 28.52
CA GLU A 291 18.08 5.21 27.58
C GLU A 291 19.61 5.46 27.44
N VAL A 292 20.12 6.62 27.86
CA VAL A 292 21.55 6.96 27.68
C VAL A 292 22.45 6.51 28.86
N LYS A 293 21.88 5.96 29.94
CA LYS A 293 22.67 5.51 31.12
C LYS A 293 22.87 4.00 31.22
N GLY A 294 22.46 3.21 30.20
CA GLY A 294 22.46 1.74 30.25
C GLY A 294 23.66 1.02 29.66
N ASP A 295 24.52 1.69 28.88
CA ASP A 295 25.63 1.01 28.17
C ASP A 295 27.01 1.65 28.39
N THR A 296 27.44 1.74 29.65
CA THR A 296 28.87 1.89 29.97
C THR A 296 29.17 1.26 31.33
N GLN A 297 29.26 -0.06 31.33
CA GLN A 297 30.13 -0.82 32.26
C GLN A 297 30.59 -2.11 31.59
#